data_83c2d21b4baa00fd04e0bfb6c2c31e9e
#
_entry.id   83c2d21b4baa00fd04e0bfb6c2c31e9e
#
_cell.length_a   1.000
_cell.length_b   1.000
_cell.length_c   1.000
_cell.angle_alpha   90.00
_cell.angle_beta   90.00
_cell.angle_gamma   90.00
#
_symmetry.space_group_name_H-M   'P 1'
#
loop_
_entity.id
_entity.type
_entity.pdbx_description
1 polymer ?
#
loop_
_entity_poly.entity_id
_entity_poly.type
_entity_poly.pdbx_seq_one_letter_code
_entity_poly.pdbx_strand_id
1 'polypeptide(L)'
;MNRYLILTFLLLSVFVLSGQNLTKKELRYKPANLEEAVQQLIKIIPDSTRQKILLMTENEFIRDSHFGLGMWIRNSWIYWGKRQLSKYFYSIGIYQADGMSGMILTSYYRQLHNQEWEVEDQVKADQLYYKLTQEHFQRLEKDTAYQREVKTLQDSLYREALNRKKLEWAKGSVISGYLKYQCGFLSLGETTKVKGVIVDWQDDSIVLKITQYFDEEKKQKLMKCNDIKDDILVIHNHKYFRLEE
;
A
#
# COMPACT_ATOMS: atom_id res chain seq x y z
N MET A 1 -5.48 9.05 -12.47
CA MET A 1 -6.23 8.02 -11.70
C MET A 1 -5.25 6.93 -11.33
N ASN A 2 -5.00 6.77 -10.04
CA ASN A 2 -3.84 6.04 -9.52
C ASN A 2 -3.89 4.55 -9.88
N ARG A 3 -2.93 4.04 -10.67
CA ARG A 3 -2.76 2.61 -10.98
C ARG A 3 -2.86 1.72 -9.73
N TYR A 4 -2.42 2.20 -8.58
CA TYR A 4 -2.39 1.45 -7.31
C TYR A 4 -3.76 1.33 -6.63
N LEU A 5 -4.61 2.35 -6.70
CA LEU A 5 -5.98 2.26 -6.17
C LEU A 5 -6.88 1.40 -7.07
N ILE A 6 -6.59 1.38 -8.37
CA ILE A 6 -7.30 0.54 -9.33
C ILE A 6 -6.94 -0.93 -9.11
N LEU A 7 -5.68 -1.26 -8.79
CA LEU A 7 -5.30 -2.67 -8.53
C LEU A 7 -5.89 -3.20 -7.21
N THR A 8 -5.89 -2.40 -6.13
CA THR A 8 -6.50 -2.82 -4.85
C THR A 8 -8.03 -2.87 -4.92
N PHE A 9 -8.66 -1.94 -5.64
CA PHE A 9 -10.11 -1.97 -5.85
C PHE A 9 -10.50 -3.01 -6.93
N LEU A 10 -9.67 -3.22 -7.96
CA LEU A 10 -9.85 -4.28 -8.96
C LEU A 10 -9.68 -5.69 -8.37
N LEU A 11 -8.76 -5.91 -7.44
CA LEU A 11 -8.65 -7.19 -6.74
C LEU A 11 -9.87 -7.46 -5.84
N LEU A 12 -10.46 -6.44 -5.23
CA LEU A 12 -11.70 -6.59 -4.45
C LEU A 12 -12.97 -6.61 -5.32
N SER A 13 -13.02 -5.84 -6.41
CA SER A 13 -14.20 -5.80 -7.31
C SER A 13 -14.21 -6.94 -8.33
N VAL A 14 -13.06 -7.50 -8.69
CA VAL A 14 -12.95 -8.66 -9.61
C VAL A 14 -13.45 -9.95 -8.97
N PHE A 15 -13.54 -10.03 -7.63
CA PHE A 15 -14.27 -11.12 -6.98
C PHE A 15 -15.77 -11.17 -7.34
N VAL A 16 -16.32 -10.09 -7.91
CA VAL A 16 -17.78 -10.00 -8.20
C VAL A 16 -18.11 -10.17 -9.71
N LEU A 17 -17.11 -10.04 -10.61
CA LEU A 17 -17.41 -9.93 -12.07
C LEU A 17 -16.78 -11.02 -12.95
N SER A 18 -16.06 -11.96 -12.41
CA SER A 18 -15.57 -13.12 -13.19
C SER A 18 -16.45 -14.32 -12.93
N GLY A 19 -17.07 -14.85 -13.97
CA GLY A 19 -18.02 -15.96 -13.94
C GLY A 19 -17.46 -17.33 -13.50
N GLN A 20 -16.52 -17.36 -12.59
CA GLN A 20 -16.17 -18.54 -11.83
C GLN A 20 -17.08 -18.56 -10.58
N ASN A 21 -18.08 -19.42 -10.59
CA ASN A 21 -18.94 -19.69 -9.43
C ASN A 21 -18.11 -20.38 -8.33
N LEU A 22 -17.20 -19.62 -7.68
CA LEU A 22 -16.49 -20.11 -6.51
C LEU A 22 -17.46 -20.36 -5.39
N THR A 23 -17.47 -21.58 -4.91
CA THR A 23 -18.32 -21.96 -3.76
C THR A 23 -17.81 -21.29 -2.49
N LYS A 24 -18.71 -21.02 -1.53
CA LYS A 24 -18.32 -20.55 -0.19
C LYS A 24 -17.30 -21.48 0.48
N LYS A 25 -17.28 -22.75 0.14
CA LYS A 25 -16.34 -23.75 0.64
C LYS A 25 -14.92 -23.50 0.10
N GLU A 26 -14.78 -23.18 -1.18
CA GLU A 26 -13.49 -22.88 -1.81
C GLU A 26 -12.87 -21.61 -1.25
N LEU A 27 -13.66 -20.55 -1.06
CA LEU A 27 -13.21 -19.31 -0.45
C LEU A 27 -12.80 -19.46 1.03
N ARG A 28 -13.37 -20.43 1.74
CA ARG A 28 -13.07 -20.73 3.15
C ARG A 28 -11.97 -21.77 3.33
N TYR A 29 -11.47 -22.35 2.25
CA TYR A 29 -10.40 -23.32 2.32
C TYR A 29 -9.16 -22.74 3.01
N LYS A 30 -8.53 -23.56 3.84
CA LYS A 30 -7.33 -23.19 4.60
C LYS A 30 -6.21 -24.17 4.22
N PRO A 31 -5.24 -23.72 3.43
CA PRO A 31 -4.13 -24.56 3.03
C PRO A 31 -3.29 -24.98 4.24
N ALA A 32 -2.73 -26.17 4.18
CA ALA A 32 -1.88 -26.74 5.22
C ALA A 32 -0.38 -26.50 4.99
N ASN A 33 0.04 -26.27 3.75
CA ASN A 33 1.42 -26.08 3.33
C ASN A 33 1.51 -25.13 2.14
N LEU A 34 2.72 -24.86 1.67
CA LEU A 34 3.01 -23.94 0.57
C LEU A 34 2.35 -24.40 -0.75
N GLU A 35 2.44 -25.69 -1.06
CA GLU A 35 1.89 -26.23 -2.30
C GLU A 35 0.38 -26.04 -2.35
N GLU A 36 -0.33 -26.42 -1.28
CA GLU A 36 -1.77 -26.20 -1.18
C GLU A 36 -2.15 -24.73 -1.28
N ALA A 37 -1.33 -23.83 -0.71
CA ALA A 37 -1.57 -22.38 -0.79
C ALA A 37 -1.47 -21.88 -2.23
N VAL A 38 -0.43 -22.30 -2.97
CA VAL A 38 -0.26 -21.95 -4.38
C VAL A 38 -1.39 -22.51 -5.24
N GLN A 39 -1.75 -23.78 -5.05
CA GLN A 39 -2.85 -24.41 -5.79
C GLN A 39 -4.20 -23.73 -5.49
N GLN A 40 -4.40 -23.29 -4.25
CA GLN A 40 -5.60 -22.54 -3.89
C GLN A 40 -5.64 -21.17 -4.58
N LEU A 41 -4.50 -20.44 -4.69
CA LEU A 41 -4.44 -19.20 -5.44
C LEU A 41 -4.75 -19.41 -6.93
N ILE A 42 -4.24 -20.49 -7.54
CA ILE A 42 -4.57 -20.84 -8.94
C ILE A 42 -6.08 -21.02 -9.13
N LYS A 43 -6.76 -21.61 -8.15
CA LYS A 43 -8.23 -21.82 -8.22
C LYS A 43 -9.03 -20.54 -8.04
N ILE A 44 -8.62 -19.68 -7.10
CA ILE A 44 -9.45 -18.52 -6.73
C ILE A 44 -9.12 -17.26 -7.52
N ILE A 45 -7.93 -17.14 -8.12
CA ILE A 45 -7.56 -15.97 -8.92
C ILE A 45 -8.03 -16.19 -10.36
N PRO A 46 -8.89 -15.30 -10.89
CA PRO A 46 -9.44 -15.43 -12.24
C PRO A 46 -8.38 -15.41 -13.33
N ASP A 47 -8.65 -16.11 -14.45
CA ASP A 47 -7.75 -16.16 -15.62
C ASP A 47 -7.34 -14.78 -16.12
N SER A 48 -8.30 -13.85 -16.20
CA SER A 48 -8.04 -12.47 -16.63
C SER A 48 -7.03 -11.74 -15.74
N THR A 49 -7.00 -12.06 -14.45
CA THR A 49 -6.03 -11.52 -13.50
C THR A 49 -4.68 -12.23 -13.66
N ARG A 50 -4.67 -13.54 -13.85
CA ARG A 50 -3.44 -14.31 -14.11
C ARG A 50 -2.72 -13.82 -15.36
N GLN A 51 -3.45 -13.53 -16.43
CA GLN A 51 -2.87 -12.94 -17.65
C GLN A 51 -2.18 -11.59 -17.41
N LYS A 52 -2.71 -10.77 -16.50
CA LYS A 52 -2.05 -9.51 -16.11
C LYS A 52 -0.78 -9.75 -15.30
N ILE A 53 -0.80 -10.75 -14.40
CA ILE A 53 0.38 -11.12 -13.59
C ILE A 53 1.50 -11.64 -14.50
N LEU A 54 1.18 -12.39 -15.52
CA LEU A 54 2.16 -12.89 -16.51
C LEU A 54 2.91 -11.78 -17.26
N LEU A 55 2.36 -10.57 -17.31
CA LEU A 55 3.00 -9.39 -17.93
C LEU A 55 3.84 -8.56 -16.94
N MET A 56 3.85 -8.92 -15.65
CA MET A 56 4.62 -8.23 -14.62
C MET A 56 5.96 -8.94 -14.37
N THR A 57 6.93 -8.21 -13.89
CA THR A 57 8.12 -8.82 -13.26
C THR A 57 7.77 -9.36 -11.86
N GLU A 58 8.54 -10.32 -11.35
CA GLU A 58 8.35 -10.87 -9.99
C GLU A 58 8.33 -9.76 -8.93
N ASN A 59 9.29 -8.84 -9.00
CA ASN A 59 9.39 -7.73 -8.05
C ASN A 59 8.18 -6.78 -8.10
N GLU A 60 7.66 -6.48 -9.29
CA GLU A 60 6.45 -5.66 -9.44
C GLU A 60 5.24 -6.37 -8.85
N PHE A 61 5.06 -7.66 -9.17
CA PHE A 61 3.95 -8.43 -8.64
C PHE A 61 3.98 -8.51 -7.11
N ILE A 62 5.12 -8.85 -6.51
CA ILE A 62 5.28 -8.98 -5.05
C ILE A 62 5.00 -7.64 -4.36
N ARG A 63 5.62 -6.55 -4.84
CA ARG A 63 5.42 -5.20 -4.30
C ARG A 63 3.95 -4.77 -4.34
N ASP A 64 3.32 -4.94 -5.49
CA ASP A 64 1.95 -4.46 -5.73
C ASP A 64 0.91 -5.34 -5.01
N SER A 65 1.23 -6.63 -4.79
CA SER A 65 0.36 -7.57 -4.08
C SER A 65 0.50 -7.50 -2.56
N HIS A 66 1.54 -6.89 -2.00
CA HIS A 66 1.86 -6.94 -0.57
C HIS A 66 0.69 -6.46 0.33
N PHE A 67 0.10 -5.29 0.03
CA PHE A 67 -1.02 -4.71 0.79
C PHE A 67 -2.40 -5.17 0.30
N GLY A 68 -2.49 -5.90 -0.80
CA GLY A 68 -3.71 -6.48 -1.33
C GLY A 68 -3.82 -7.96 -1.01
N LEU A 69 -3.41 -8.79 -1.96
CA LEU A 69 -3.46 -10.25 -1.86
C LEU A 69 -2.62 -10.79 -0.69
N GLY A 70 -1.43 -10.23 -0.45
CA GLY A 70 -0.58 -10.61 0.67
C GLY A 70 -1.26 -10.37 2.02
N MET A 71 -1.88 -9.21 2.22
CA MET A 71 -2.64 -8.92 3.44
C MET A 71 -3.85 -9.86 3.58
N TRP A 72 -4.56 -10.17 2.49
CA TRP A 72 -5.64 -11.13 2.52
C TRP A 72 -5.15 -12.55 2.91
N ILE A 73 -4.02 -13.02 2.38
CA ILE A 73 -3.38 -14.29 2.77
C ILE A 73 -3.07 -14.29 4.27
N ARG A 74 -2.44 -13.25 4.79
CA ARG A 74 -2.11 -13.12 6.22
C ARG A 74 -3.37 -13.22 7.08
N ASN A 75 -4.39 -12.43 6.77
CA ASN A 75 -5.64 -12.40 7.52
C ASN A 75 -6.44 -13.70 7.39
N SER A 76 -6.45 -14.30 6.21
CA SER A 76 -7.28 -15.47 5.93
C SER A 76 -6.62 -16.78 6.33
N TRP A 77 -5.30 -16.92 6.14
CA TRP A 77 -4.60 -18.20 6.25
C TRP A 77 -3.56 -18.28 7.37
N ILE A 78 -3.01 -17.14 7.82
CA ILE A 78 -1.84 -17.11 8.72
C ILE A 78 -2.20 -16.64 10.14
N TYR A 79 -2.77 -15.45 10.32
CA TYR A 79 -2.86 -14.77 11.62
C TYR A 79 -3.68 -15.48 12.71
N TRP A 80 -4.63 -16.30 12.42
CA TRP A 80 -5.47 -16.89 13.47
C TRP A 80 -4.86 -18.16 14.09
N GLY A 81 -3.58 -18.17 14.20
CA GLY A 81 -2.68 -18.63 15.29
C GLY A 81 -2.58 -20.12 15.60
N LYS A 82 -3.26 -21.08 15.00
CA LYS A 82 -3.04 -22.51 15.22
C LYS A 82 -3.22 -23.31 13.92
N ARG A 83 -3.03 -22.67 12.79
CA ARG A 83 -3.30 -23.25 11.49
C ARG A 83 -2.11 -24.09 11.03
N GLN A 84 -2.38 -25.10 10.28
CA GLN A 84 -1.36 -26.02 9.74
C GLN A 84 -0.34 -25.28 8.87
N LEU A 85 -0.80 -24.30 8.08
CA LEU A 85 0.08 -23.48 7.23
C LEU A 85 1.14 -22.72 8.03
N SER A 86 0.76 -22.06 9.13
CA SER A 86 1.76 -21.37 9.99
C SER A 86 2.74 -22.36 10.63
N LYS A 87 2.25 -23.54 11.04
CA LYS A 87 3.13 -24.60 11.58
C LYS A 87 4.11 -25.11 10.53
N TYR A 88 3.64 -25.28 9.29
CA TYR A 88 4.50 -25.64 8.17
C TYR A 88 5.60 -24.60 7.98
N PHE A 89 5.28 -23.31 7.91
CA PHE A 89 6.29 -22.26 7.76
C PHE A 89 7.27 -22.22 8.93
N TYR A 90 6.80 -22.38 10.16
CA TYR A 90 7.68 -22.49 11.33
C TYR A 90 8.65 -23.68 11.22
N SER A 91 8.20 -24.81 10.69
CA SER A 91 9.06 -26.00 10.53
C SER A 91 10.18 -25.82 9.51
N ILE A 92 10.01 -24.89 8.56
CA ILE A 92 11.04 -24.53 7.56
C ILE A 92 11.80 -23.25 7.93
N GLY A 93 11.54 -22.65 9.12
CA GLY A 93 12.30 -21.54 9.65
C GLY A 93 11.81 -20.15 9.24
N ILE A 94 10.55 -20.00 8.78
CA ILE A 94 9.91 -18.73 8.50
C ILE A 94 8.91 -18.40 9.61
N TYR A 95 9.15 -17.32 10.34
CA TYR A 95 8.41 -16.96 11.55
C TYR A 95 7.51 -15.73 11.39
N GLN A 96 7.77 -14.88 10.40
CA GLN A 96 7.04 -13.66 10.17
C GLN A 96 5.92 -13.86 9.15
N ALA A 97 4.74 -13.33 9.45
CA ALA A 97 3.58 -13.46 8.56
C ALA A 97 3.81 -12.81 7.18
N ASP A 98 4.60 -11.73 7.14
CA ASP A 98 5.00 -11.09 5.89
C ASP A 98 5.91 -11.99 5.04
N GLY A 99 6.90 -12.64 5.65
CA GLY A 99 7.74 -13.64 4.97
C GLY A 99 6.92 -14.81 4.45
N MET A 100 6.01 -15.36 5.27
CA MET A 100 5.11 -16.46 4.84
C MET A 100 4.26 -16.04 3.63
N SER A 101 3.63 -14.87 3.67
CA SER A 101 2.82 -14.39 2.55
C SER A 101 3.66 -14.04 1.32
N GLY A 102 4.86 -13.50 1.53
CA GLY A 102 5.83 -13.22 0.47
C GLY A 102 6.22 -14.49 -0.27
N MET A 103 6.60 -15.55 0.46
CA MET A 103 6.95 -16.85 -0.13
C MET A 103 5.78 -17.47 -0.91
N ILE A 104 4.55 -17.40 -0.40
CA ILE A 104 3.36 -17.88 -1.12
C ILE A 104 3.19 -17.12 -2.44
N LEU A 105 3.32 -15.78 -2.42
CA LEU A 105 3.19 -14.94 -3.61
C LEU A 105 4.31 -15.21 -4.62
N THR A 106 5.56 -15.31 -4.18
CA THR A 106 6.71 -15.63 -5.03
C THR A 106 6.54 -17.01 -5.70
N SER A 107 6.19 -18.02 -4.91
CA SER A 107 5.97 -19.37 -5.44
C SER A 107 4.76 -19.42 -6.40
N TYR A 108 3.70 -18.67 -6.12
CA TYR A 108 2.57 -18.52 -7.03
C TYR A 108 2.97 -17.86 -8.36
N TYR A 109 3.73 -16.76 -8.31
CA TYR A 109 4.24 -16.10 -9.51
C TYR A 109 5.09 -17.06 -10.35
N ARG A 110 6.05 -17.74 -9.72
CA ARG A 110 6.93 -18.70 -10.38
C ARG A 110 6.17 -19.89 -10.96
N GLN A 111 5.14 -20.37 -10.28
CA GLN A 111 4.24 -21.41 -10.81
C GLN A 111 3.55 -20.95 -12.10
N LEU A 112 3.07 -19.72 -12.17
CA LEU A 112 2.44 -19.17 -13.39
C LEU A 112 3.42 -19.05 -14.56
N HIS A 113 4.71 -18.81 -14.26
CA HIS A 113 5.77 -18.68 -15.26
C HIS A 113 6.50 -20.00 -15.55
N ASN A 114 6.02 -21.14 -15.02
CA ASN A 114 6.65 -22.46 -15.13
C ASN A 114 8.12 -22.46 -14.64
N GLN A 115 8.42 -21.71 -13.59
CA GLN A 115 9.73 -21.62 -12.95
C GLN A 115 9.77 -22.47 -11.69
N GLU A 116 10.96 -22.92 -11.29
CA GLU A 116 11.17 -23.56 -10.01
C GLU A 116 10.93 -22.57 -8.85
N TRP A 117 10.35 -23.07 -7.76
CA TRP A 117 10.02 -22.20 -6.63
C TRP A 117 11.23 -21.80 -5.80
N GLU A 118 12.33 -22.56 -5.85
CA GLU A 118 13.57 -22.32 -5.11
C GLU A 118 13.29 -22.09 -3.61
N VAL A 119 12.53 -22.99 -3.00
CA VAL A 119 12.02 -22.83 -1.62
C VAL A 119 13.14 -22.62 -0.62
N GLU A 120 14.26 -23.37 -0.72
CA GLU A 120 15.39 -23.23 0.19
C GLU A 120 16.03 -21.83 0.11
N ASP A 121 16.15 -21.27 -1.09
CA ASP A 121 16.75 -19.94 -1.28
C ASP A 121 15.81 -18.83 -0.81
N GLN A 122 14.50 -18.99 -0.98
CA GLN A 122 13.52 -18.10 -0.38
C GLN A 122 13.60 -18.14 1.15
N VAL A 123 13.75 -19.30 1.77
CA VAL A 123 13.93 -19.44 3.23
C VAL A 123 15.20 -18.73 3.69
N LYS A 124 16.34 -18.96 3.02
CA LYS A 124 17.60 -18.28 3.36
C LYS A 124 17.49 -16.76 3.23
N ALA A 125 16.83 -16.29 2.18
CA ALA A 125 16.62 -14.85 1.95
C ALA A 125 15.75 -14.23 3.05
N ASP A 126 14.65 -14.86 3.45
CA ASP A 126 13.78 -14.39 4.53
C ASP A 126 14.52 -14.36 5.89
N GLN A 127 15.26 -15.41 6.21
CA GLN A 127 16.06 -15.49 7.44
C GLN A 127 17.15 -14.41 7.48
N LEU A 128 17.84 -14.18 6.37
CA LEU A 128 18.85 -13.12 6.26
C LEU A 128 18.19 -11.74 6.41
N TYR A 129 17.09 -11.49 5.74
CA TYR A 129 16.32 -10.23 5.86
C TYR A 129 15.92 -9.98 7.31
N TYR A 130 15.36 -10.98 7.98
CA TYR A 130 14.96 -10.87 9.37
C TYR A 130 16.14 -10.57 10.30
N LYS A 131 17.27 -11.26 10.12
CA LYS A 131 18.51 -11.04 10.88
C LYS A 131 19.01 -9.59 10.70
N LEU A 132 19.15 -9.14 9.45
CA LEU A 132 19.60 -7.77 9.14
C LEU A 132 18.64 -6.72 9.70
N THR A 133 17.34 -6.99 9.66
CA THR A 133 16.33 -6.11 10.25
C THR A 133 16.48 -6.00 11.77
N GLN A 134 16.70 -7.11 12.46
CA GLN A 134 16.96 -7.12 13.92
C GLN A 134 18.25 -6.36 14.25
N GLU A 135 19.34 -6.59 13.52
CA GLU A 135 20.60 -5.88 13.70
C GLU A 135 20.43 -4.37 13.47
N HIS A 136 19.69 -3.98 12.45
CA HIS A 136 19.36 -2.58 12.19
C HIS A 136 18.62 -1.92 13.35
N PHE A 137 17.56 -2.54 13.87
CA PHE A 137 16.82 -2.00 15.01
C PHE A 137 17.66 -1.95 16.29
N GLN A 138 18.47 -2.97 16.56
CA GLN A 138 19.38 -2.95 17.71
C GLN A 138 20.43 -1.82 17.62
N ARG A 139 20.94 -1.57 16.42
CA ARG A 139 21.85 -0.43 16.19
C ARG A 139 21.13 0.90 16.36
N LEU A 140 19.91 1.04 15.82
CA LEU A 140 19.11 2.25 16.01
C LEU A 140 18.81 2.53 17.49
N GLU A 141 18.67 1.50 18.32
CA GLU A 141 18.41 1.68 19.75
C GLU A 141 19.66 2.14 20.52
N LYS A 142 20.86 1.67 20.17
CA LYS A 142 22.07 1.78 20.97
C LYS A 142 23.14 2.70 20.40
N ASP A 143 23.14 2.99 19.10
CA ASP A 143 24.19 3.71 18.39
C ASP A 143 23.70 5.07 17.91
N THR A 144 24.05 6.13 18.66
CA THR A 144 23.66 7.52 18.33
C THR A 144 24.30 8.05 17.04
N ALA A 145 25.46 7.52 16.64
CA ALA A 145 26.09 7.89 15.39
C ALA A 145 25.28 7.29 14.22
N TYR A 146 24.89 6.03 14.33
CA TYR A 146 24.06 5.35 13.35
C TYR A 146 22.67 5.99 13.24
N GLN A 147 22.05 6.38 14.36
CA GLN A 147 20.78 7.14 14.35
C GLN A 147 20.88 8.42 13.51
N ARG A 148 21.99 9.17 13.67
CA ARG A 148 22.24 10.39 12.90
C ARG A 148 22.44 10.12 11.41
N GLU A 149 23.17 9.07 11.08
CA GLU A 149 23.38 8.63 9.70
C GLU A 149 22.05 8.28 9.02
N VAL A 150 21.25 7.41 9.65
CA VAL A 150 19.93 7.00 9.15
C VAL A 150 19.01 8.21 9.01
N LYS A 151 18.98 9.12 9.98
CA LYS A 151 18.20 10.35 9.90
C LYS A 151 18.62 11.22 8.73
N THR A 152 19.94 11.41 8.53
CA THR A 152 20.47 12.20 7.41
C THR A 152 20.08 11.62 6.07
N LEU A 153 20.14 10.29 5.94
CA LEU A 153 19.68 9.59 4.73
C LEU A 153 18.17 9.76 4.51
N GLN A 154 17.36 9.60 5.56
CA GLN A 154 15.91 9.80 5.48
C GLN A 154 15.57 11.24 5.06
N ASP A 155 16.25 12.24 5.63
CA ASP A 155 16.04 13.64 5.30
C ASP A 155 16.46 13.94 3.84
N SER A 156 17.53 13.30 3.34
CA SER A 156 17.94 13.39 1.94
C SER A 156 16.91 12.81 0.99
N LEU A 157 16.45 11.58 1.25
CA LEU A 157 15.43 10.93 0.45
C LEU A 157 14.08 11.69 0.46
N TYR A 158 13.72 12.24 1.62
CA TYR A 158 12.54 13.09 1.73
C TYR A 158 12.65 14.34 0.85
N ARG A 159 13.81 15.05 0.89
CA ARG A 159 14.03 16.22 0.04
C ARG A 159 13.98 15.90 -1.44
N GLU A 160 14.59 14.79 -1.86
CA GLU A 160 14.52 14.33 -3.26
C GLU A 160 13.07 14.03 -3.69
N ALA A 161 12.32 13.32 -2.86
CA ALA A 161 10.91 13.02 -3.14
C ALA A 161 10.07 14.30 -3.21
N LEU A 162 10.32 15.26 -2.31
CA LEU A 162 9.66 16.56 -2.31
C LEU A 162 10.00 17.37 -3.57
N ASN A 163 11.27 17.40 -3.97
CA ASN A 163 11.70 18.11 -5.17
C ASN A 163 11.07 17.52 -6.44
N ARG A 164 11.04 16.20 -6.56
CA ARG A 164 10.31 15.53 -7.67
C ARG A 164 8.84 15.91 -7.68
N LYS A 165 8.21 15.93 -6.50
CA LYS A 165 6.80 16.31 -6.39
C LYS A 165 6.56 17.78 -6.75
N LYS A 166 7.45 18.69 -6.37
CA LYS A 166 7.37 20.11 -6.76
C LYS A 166 7.50 20.31 -8.27
N LEU A 167 8.28 19.48 -8.96
CA LEU A 167 8.38 19.48 -10.42
C LEU A 167 7.10 18.95 -11.07
N GLU A 168 6.57 17.84 -10.56
CA GLU A 168 5.32 17.24 -11.06
C GLU A 168 4.10 18.12 -10.77
N TRP A 169 4.06 18.73 -9.59
CA TRP A 169 2.98 19.58 -9.11
C TRP A 169 3.41 21.05 -9.12
N ALA A 170 3.80 21.54 -10.28
CA ALA A 170 4.28 22.90 -10.44
C ALA A 170 3.19 23.93 -10.17
N LYS A 171 3.60 25.17 -9.97
CA LYS A 171 2.69 26.33 -9.89
C LYS A 171 1.81 26.38 -11.13
N GLY A 172 0.50 26.55 -10.94
CA GLY A 172 -0.51 26.49 -11.99
C GLY A 172 -1.15 25.11 -12.19
N SER A 173 -0.57 24.05 -11.62
CA SER A 173 -1.17 22.73 -11.68
C SER A 173 -2.49 22.65 -10.94
N VAL A 174 -3.44 21.92 -11.50
CA VAL A 174 -4.75 21.68 -10.91
C VAL A 174 -4.72 20.40 -10.11
N ILE A 175 -5.10 20.45 -8.85
CA ILE A 175 -5.20 19.29 -7.98
C ILE A 175 -6.59 19.19 -7.36
N SER A 176 -7.01 17.95 -7.08
CA SER A 176 -8.21 17.70 -6.28
C SER A 176 -7.94 16.71 -5.17
N GLY A 177 -8.69 16.81 -4.09
CA GLY A 177 -8.49 15.94 -2.95
C GLY A 177 -9.49 16.17 -1.83
N TYR A 178 -9.25 15.49 -0.72
CA TYR A 178 -10.11 15.55 0.45
C TYR A 178 -9.43 16.32 1.57
N LEU A 179 -10.12 17.38 2.03
CA LEU A 179 -9.74 18.15 3.22
C LEU A 179 -10.49 17.59 4.44
N LYS A 180 -9.73 17.39 5.52
CA LYS A 180 -10.31 17.13 6.85
C LYS A 180 -10.67 18.45 7.52
N TYR A 181 -11.77 18.44 8.27
CA TYR A 181 -12.11 19.57 9.14
C TYR A 181 -11.13 19.64 10.31
N GLN A 182 -10.56 20.82 10.55
CA GLN A 182 -9.58 21.05 11.62
C GLN A 182 -10.21 21.68 12.88
N CYS A 183 -11.52 21.68 13.00
CA CYS A 183 -12.20 22.24 14.16
C CYS A 183 -13.01 21.21 14.94
N GLY A 184 -12.76 21.19 16.25
CA GLY A 184 -13.57 20.50 17.25
C GLY A 184 -13.36 18.98 17.33
N PHE A 185 -13.60 18.46 18.53
CA PHE A 185 -13.50 17.01 18.81
C PHE A 185 -14.57 16.19 18.06
N LEU A 186 -15.69 16.81 17.70
CA LEU A 186 -16.83 16.15 17.03
C LEU A 186 -16.69 16.04 15.51
N SER A 187 -15.65 16.63 14.89
CA SER A 187 -15.41 16.55 13.45
C SER A 187 -14.42 15.45 13.05
N LEU A 188 -14.14 14.51 13.94
CA LEU A 188 -13.24 13.39 13.69
C LEU A 188 -13.72 12.54 12.51
N GLY A 189 -12.96 12.61 11.42
CA GLY A 189 -13.20 11.81 10.21
C GLY A 189 -14.03 12.47 9.13
N GLU A 190 -14.67 13.62 9.38
CA GLU A 190 -15.35 14.36 8.33
C GLU A 190 -14.37 14.94 7.30
N THR A 191 -14.68 14.73 6.02
CA THR A 191 -13.90 15.25 4.91
C THR A 191 -14.79 15.87 3.85
N THR A 192 -14.26 16.85 3.12
CA THR A 192 -14.93 17.44 1.96
C THR A 192 -13.97 17.44 0.78
N LYS A 193 -14.45 17.08 -0.41
CA LYS A 193 -13.66 17.13 -1.63
C LYS A 193 -13.59 18.56 -2.14
N VAL A 194 -12.39 18.98 -2.51
CA VAL A 194 -12.13 20.29 -3.14
C VAL A 194 -11.25 20.11 -4.37
N LYS A 195 -11.30 21.07 -5.27
CA LYS A 195 -10.41 21.21 -6.42
C LYS A 195 -9.83 22.62 -6.40
N GLY A 196 -8.59 22.76 -6.80
CA GLY A 196 -7.95 24.08 -6.82
C GLY A 196 -6.68 24.09 -7.66
N VAL A 197 -6.11 25.27 -7.79
CA VAL A 197 -4.86 25.53 -8.51
C VAL A 197 -3.76 25.79 -7.50
N ILE A 198 -2.60 25.19 -7.71
CA ILE A 198 -1.40 25.45 -6.90
C ILE A 198 -0.91 26.85 -7.24
N VAL A 199 -0.93 27.76 -6.28
CA VAL A 199 -0.43 29.12 -6.46
C VAL A 199 1.02 29.25 -6.02
N ASP A 200 1.45 28.45 -5.04
CA ASP A 200 2.84 28.41 -4.59
C ASP A 200 3.17 27.18 -3.75
N TRP A 201 4.44 26.99 -3.44
CA TRP A 201 4.96 26.07 -2.45
C TRP A 201 5.66 26.86 -1.33
N GLN A 202 5.30 26.59 -0.09
CA GLN A 202 5.97 27.10 1.10
C GLN A 202 6.62 25.90 1.80
N ASP A 203 7.93 25.77 1.67
CA ASP A 203 8.70 24.62 2.13
C ASP A 203 8.14 23.30 1.58
N ASP A 204 7.51 22.49 2.42
CA ASP A 204 6.86 21.22 2.06
C ASP A 204 5.34 21.33 1.90
N SER A 205 4.81 22.53 2.01
CA SER A 205 3.38 22.81 2.01
C SER A 205 2.92 23.45 0.70
N ILE A 206 1.73 23.09 0.26
CA ILE A 206 1.12 23.65 -0.96
C ILE A 206 0.22 24.81 -0.58
N VAL A 207 0.41 25.95 -1.23
CA VAL A 207 -0.56 27.04 -1.22
C VAL A 207 -1.54 26.80 -2.36
N LEU A 208 -2.77 26.42 -2.01
CA LEU A 208 -3.83 26.10 -2.96
C LEU A 208 -4.86 27.23 -3.01
N LYS A 209 -5.19 27.67 -4.22
CA LYS A 209 -6.38 28.48 -4.46
C LYS A 209 -7.51 27.54 -4.86
N ILE A 210 -8.51 27.40 -3.99
CA ILE A 210 -9.66 26.53 -4.24
C ILE A 210 -10.53 27.17 -5.32
N THR A 211 -10.83 26.40 -6.36
CA THR A 211 -11.67 26.82 -7.50
C THR A 211 -13.03 26.13 -7.48
N GLN A 212 -13.16 25.03 -6.75
CA GLN A 212 -14.40 24.28 -6.65
C GLN A 212 -14.53 23.58 -5.30
N TYR A 213 -15.69 23.74 -4.69
CA TYR A 213 -16.16 22.95 -3.56
C TYR A 213 -17.20 21.94 -4.09
N PHE A 214 -17.04 20.65 -3.80
CA PHE A 214 -17.97 19.62 -4.29
C PHE A 214 -19.20 19.44 -3.39
N ASP A 215 -19.19 20.09 -2.22
CA ASP A 215 -20.30 20.10 -1.27
C ASP A 215 -20.49 21.52 -0.77
N GLU A 216 -21.39 22.26 -1.40
CA GLU A 216 -21.66 23.67 -1.08
C GLU A 216 -22.29 23.84 0.32
N GLU A 217 -23.06 22.86 0.81
CA GLU A 217 -23.67 22.94 2.15
C GLU A 217 -22.59 22.92 3.23
N LYS A 218 -21.49 22.21 2.97
CA LYS A 218 -20.36 22.10 3.89
C LYS A 218 -19.29 23.18 3.71
N LYS A 219 -19.37 23.97 2.65
CA LYS A 219 -18.37 25.00 2.31
C LYS A 219 -18.09 25.95 3.46
N GLN A 220 -19.12 26.57 4.03
CA GLN A 220 -18.94 27.56 5.11
C GLN A 220 -18.29 26.93 6.36
N LYS A 221 -18.71 25.72 6.73
CA LYS A 221 -18.10 24.97 7.83
C LYS A 221 -16.63 24.69 7.54
N LEU A 222 -16.32 24.24 6.31
CA LEU A 222 -14.96 23.95 5.89
C LEU A 222 -14.07 25.19 5.95
N MET A 223 -14.51 26.30 5.39
CA MET A 223 -13.78 27.57 5.38
C MET A 223 -13.42 28.02 6.79
N LYS A 224 -14.40 28.01 7.70
CA LYS A 224 -14.20 28.39 9.10
C LYS A 224 -13.24 27.43 9.83
N CYS A 225 -13.38 26.12 9.62
CA CYS A 225 -12.61 25.10 10.33
C CYS A 225 -11.14 25.03 9.89
N ASN A 226 -10.87 25.39 8.64
CA ASN A 226 -9.54 25.29 8.04
C ASN A 226 -8.88 26.65 7.80
N ASP A 227 -9.45 27.73 8.36
CA ASP A 227 -8.97 29.12 8.21
C ASP A 227 -8.76 29.53 6.73
N ILE A 228 -9.69 29.12 5.87
CA ILE A 228 -9.64 29.42 4.43
C ILE A 228 -10.11 30.88 4.23
N LYS A 229 -9.23 31.71 3.69
CA LYS A 229 -9.50 33.12 3.37
C LYS A 229 -9.29 33.35 1.88
N ASP A 230 -10.24 34.05 1.25
CA ASP A 230 -10.19 34.32 -0.20
C ASP A 230 -9.97 33.05 -1.07
N ASP A 231 -10.55 31.91 -0.62
CA ASP A 231 -10.37 30.60 -1.20
C ASP A 231 -8.90 30.09 -1.20
N ILE A 232 -8.02 30.70 -0.42
CA ILE A 232 -6.62 30.29 -0.27
C ILE A 232 -6.47 29.42 0.97
N LEU A 233 -5.78 28.30 0.81
CA LEU A 233 -5.47 27.34 1.86
C LEU A 233 -4.02 26.86 1.76
N VAL A 234 -3.34 26.79 2.92
CA VAL A 234 -2.04 26.12 3.03
C VAL A 234 -2.25 24.65 3.42
N ILE A 235 -1.79 23.74 2.59
CA ILE A 235 -1.94 22.29 2.78
C ILE A 235 -0.59 21.71 3.19
N HIS A 236 -0.44 21.34 4.46
CA HIS A 236 0.75 20.68 4.98
C HIS A 236 0.79 19.17 4.63
N ASN A 237 -0.37 18.51 4.60
CA ASN A 237 -0.48 17.10 4.24
C ASN A 237 -1.25 16.91 2.94
N HIS A 238 -0.52 16.87 1.84
CA HIS A 238 -1.07 16.72 0.50
C HIS A 238 -1.25 15.26 0.05
N LYS A 239 -1.13 14.29 0.97
CA LYS A 239 -1.31 12.85 0.69
C LYS A 239 -2.65 12.50 0.05
N TYR A 240 -3.68 13.24 0.38
CA TYR A 240 -5.05 12.99 -0.08
C TYR A 240 -5.43 13.76 -1.36
N PHE A 241 -4.46 14.44 -1.96
CA PHE A 241 -4.63 15.18 -3.21
C PHE A 241 -4.06 14.42 -4.39
N ARG A 242 -4.57 14.71 -5.58
CA ARG A 242 -4.14 14.16 -6.87
C ARG A 242 -4.04 15.26 -7.88
N LEU A 243 -3.08 15.15 -8.80
CA LEU A 243 -3.02 15.96 -9.99
C LEU A 243 -4.24 15.63 -10.86
N GLU A 244 -4.88 16.65 -11.41
CA GLU A 244 -5.92 16.50 -12.43
C GLU A 244 -5.28 16.61 -13.81
N GLU A 245 -5.61 15.69 -14.70
CA GLU A 245 -5.18 15.68 -16.11
C GLU A 245 -6.00 16.68 -16.93
#